data_54b81f46b132250508111633b4cd0cf3
#
_entry.id   54b81f46b132250508111633b4cd0cf3
#
_cell.length_a   1.000
_cell.length_b   1.000
_cell.length_c   1.000
_cell.angle_alpha   90.00
_cell.angle_beta   90.00
_cell.angle_gamma   90.00
#
_symmetry.space_group_name_H-M   'P 1'
#
loop_
_entity.id
_entity.type
_entity.pdbx_description
1 polymer ?
#
loop_
_entity_poly.entity_id
_entity_poly.type
_entity_poly.pdbx_seq_one_letter_code
_entity_poly.pdbx_strand_id
1 'polypeptide(L)'
;MGRIGARLLGHTRRLLCGIGAALCVTALALTGSFERWEHLWLDQLFELRGARPPTAPIVIVSIDESTFQELNLPWPFPRALHGELIDRISADGPIAIGVDVIFDSPSMFGPKDDEALGAAIARAGNVVLVAAGAQDDQPLIAQGGRVTGVEREVSNLPLPVLRKGAAAVAPINLIPDPDGHVRRVPVRIAVPDPQK
;
A
#
# COMPACT_ATOMS: atom_id res chain seq x y z
N MET A 1 56.07 -35.21 -21.09
CA MET A 1 54.81 -35.37 -20.35
C MET A 1 54.42 -34.24 -19.39
N GLY A 2 55.25 -33.18 -19.19
CA GLY A 2 54.98 -32.15 -18.16
C GLY A 2 54.09 -30.96 -18.52
N ARG A 3 53.95 -30.59 -19.82
CA ARG A 3 53.23 -29.35 -20.21
C ARG A 3 51.71 -29.49 -20.29
N ILE A 4 51.18 -30.67 -20.54
CA ILE A 4 49.74 -30.93 -20.61
C ILE A 4 49.15 -30.98 -19.22
N GLY A 5 49.84 -31.62 -18.27
CA GLY A 5 49.39 -31.68 -16.87
C GLY A 5 49.33 -30.31 -16.18
N ALA A 6 50.31 -29.44 -16.43
CA ALA A 6 50.30 -28.07 -15.89
C ALA A 6 49.15 -27.18 -16.41
N ARG A 7 48.79 -27.35 -17.68
CA ARG A 7 47.62 -26.64 -18.26
C ARG A 7 46.29 -27.14 -17.71
N LEU A 8 46.14 -28.45 -17.54
CA LEU A 8 44.94 -29.04 -16.94
C LEU A 8 44.77 -28.61 -15.46
N LEU A 9 45.88 -28.62 -14.66
CA LEU A 9 45.85 -28.10 -13.28
C LEU A 9 45.47 -26.59 -13.22
N GLY A 10 45.95 -25.80 -14.20
CA GLY A 10 45.63 -24.39 -14.28
C GLY A 10 44.13 -24.16 -14.61
N HIS A 11 43.53 -24.97 -15.45
CA HIS A 11 42.09 -24.89 -15.77
C HIS A 11 41.22 -25.33 -14.60
N THR A 12 41.50 -26.43 -13.94
CA THR A 12 40.78 -26.91 -12.73
C THR A 12 40.85 -25.90 -11.60
N ARG A 13 41.99 -25.30 -11.36
CA ARG A 13 42.14 -24.24 -10.33
C ARG A 13 41.29 -23.01 -10.62
N ARG A 14 41.28 -22.54 -11.87
CA ARG A 14 40.44 -21.41 -12.31
C ARG A 14 38.94 -21.72 -12.15
N LEU A 15 38.55 -22.95 -12.51
CA LEU A 15 37.17 -23.41 -12.40
C LEU A 15 36.73 -23.50 -10.93
N LEU A 16 37.55 -24.04 -10.06
CA LEU A 16 37.28 -24.09 -8.63
C LEU A 16 37.21 -22.70 -7.98
N CYS A 17 38.09 -21.77 -8.38
CA CYS A 17 37.99 -20.38 -7.93
C CYS A 17 36.68 -19.71 -8.41
N GLY A 18 36.30 -19.96 -9.66
CA GLY A 18 35.03 -19.42 -10.21
C GLY A 18 33.81 -19.97 -9.50
N ILE A 19 33.76 -21.28 -9.25
CA ILE A 19 32.69 -21.92 -8.49
C ILE A 19 32.65 -21.38 -7.04
N GLY A 20 33.83 -21.26 -6.38
CA GLY A 20 33.89 -20.71 -5.04
C GLY A 20 33.41 -19.26 -4.94
N ALA A 21 33.76 -18.42 -5.91
CA ALA A 21 33.28 -17.06 -6.00
C ALA A 21 31.77 -17.00 -6.25
N ALA A 22 31.24 -17.81 -7.15
CA ALA A 22 29.81 -17.91 -7.42
C ALA A 22 29.02 -18.33 -6.17
N LEU A 23 29.50 -19.37 -5.46
CA LEU A 23 28.88 -19.81 -4.22
C LEU A 23 28.91 -18.73 -3.13
N CYS A 24 30.02 -18.00 -3.00
CA CYS A 24 30.14 -16.90 -2.04
C CYS A 24 29.15 -15.77 -2.35
N VAL A 25 29.06 -15.35 -3.62
CA VAL A 25 28.11 -14.33 -4.05
C VAL A 25 26.65 -14.79 -3.85
N THR A 26 26.36 -16.05 -4.18
CA THR A 26 25.03 -16.62 -3.95
C THR A 26 24.68 -16.67 -2.47
N ALA A 27 25.63 -17.07 -1.62
CA ALA A 27 25.43 -17.08 -0.16
C ALA A 27 25.16 -15.67 0.38
N LEU A 28 25.93 -14.67 -0.07
CA LEU A 28 25.71 -13.27 0.28
C LEU A 28 24.36 -12.75 -0.23
N ALA A 29 23.92 -13.14 -1.42
CA ALA A 29 22.60 -12.78 -1.94
C ALA A 29 21.46 -13.40 -1.11
N LEU A 30 21.60 -14.64 -0.67
CA LEU A 30 20.60 -15.32 0.16
C LEU A 30 20.49 -14.74 1.58
N THR A 31 21.55 -14.07 2.08
CA THR A 31 21.49 -13.36 3.37
C THR A 31 20.86 -11.98 3.32
N GLY A 32 20.41 -11.52 2.13
CA GLY A 32 19.88 -10.17 1.95
C GLY A 32 20.93 -9.05 2.01
N SER A 33 22.24 -9.40 2.04
CA SER A 33 23.33 -8.43 2.16
C SER A 33 23.37 -7.40 1.01
N PHE A 34 22.79 -7.74 -0.13
CA PHE A 34 22.70 -6.83 -1.28
C PHE A 34 21.47 -5.93 -1.24
N GLU A 35 20.46 -6.23 -0.44
CA GLU A 35 19.19 -5.50 -0.39
C GLU A 35 19.40 -4.02 -0.07
N ARG A 36 20.30 -3.74 0.88
CA ARG A 36 20.68 -2.36 1.23
C ARG A 36 21.29 -1.60 0.04
N TRP A 37 22.12 -2.25 -0.76
CA TRP A 37 22.73 -1.65 -1.95
C TRP A 37 21.71 -1.44 -3.07
N GLU A 38 20.78 -2.37 -3.22
CA GLU A 38 19.68 -2.26 -4.17
C GLU A 38 18.77 -1.06 -3.83
N HIS A 39 18.45 -0.87 -2.54
CA HIS A 39 17.68 0.28 -2.08
C HIS A 39 18.41 1.59 -2.35
N LEU A 40 19.68 1.70 -2.04
CA LEU A 40 20.49 2.89 -2.31
C LEU A 40 20.52 3.22 -3.82
N TRP A 41 20.70 2.21 -4.66
CA TRP A 41 20.68 2.40 -6.11
C TRP A 41 19.29 2.81 -6.60
N LEU A 42 18.25 2.24 -6.07
CA LEU A 42 16.88 2.59 -6.43
C LEU A 42 16.59 4.05 -6.07
N ASP A 43 16.98 4.49 -4.88
CA ASP A 43 16.83 5.87 -4.43
C ASP A 43 17.58 6.85 -5.35
N GLN A 44 18.82 6.53 -5.72
CA GLN A 44 19.60 7.33 -6.67
C GLN A 44 18.93 7.41 -8.06
N LEU A 45 18.33 6.30 -8.52
CA LEU A 45 17.58 6.31 -9.78
C LEU A 45 16.33 7.18 -9.71
N PHE A 46 15.64 7.20 -8.56
CA PHE A 46 14.51 8.09 -8.34
C PHE A 46 14.94 9.56 -8.32
N GLU A 47 16.06 9.90 -7.66
CA GLU A 47 16.62 11.25 -7.69
C GLU A 47 17.02 11.70 -9.10
N LEU A 48 17.72 10.85 -9.84
CA LEU A 48 18.13 11.14 -11.24
C LEU A 48 16.93 11.32 -12.16
N ARG A 49 15.87 10.54 -11.96
CA ARG A 49 14.64 10.66 -12.73
C ARG A 49 13.92 11.97 -12.46
N GLY A 50 13.98 12.46 -11.22
CA GLY A 50 13.27 13.65 -10.76
C GLY A 50 11.76 13.47 -10.65
N ALA A 51 11.07 14.54 -10.26
CA ALA A 51 9.62 14.57 -10.18
C ALA A 51 8.97 14.47 -11.55
N ARG A 52 7.89 13.70 -11.64
CA ARG A 52 7.07 13.60 -12.85
C ARG A 52 5.68 14.14 -12.57
N PRO A 53 5.11 14.96 -13.45
CA PRO A 53 3.72 15.35 -13.32
C PRO A 53 2.82 14.11 -13.43
N PRO A 54 1.69 14.07 -12.71
CA PRO A 54 0.74 12.99 -12.85
C PRO A 54 0.21 12.94 -14.29
N THR A 55 0.00 11.73 -14.80
CA THR A 55 -0.52 11.51 -16.15
C THR A 55 -2.04 11.62 -16.21
N ALA A 56 -2.71 11.46 -15.08
CA ALA A 56 -4.15 11.62 -14.93
C ALA A 56 -4.45 12.88 -14.10
N PRO A 57 -5.56 13.60 -14.37
CA PRO A 57 -6.01 14.70 -13.55
C PRO A 57 -6.43 14.16 -12.16
N ILE A 58 -5.71 14.58 -11.12
CA ILE A 58 -5.99 14.23 -9.73
C ILE A 58 -6.35 15.51 -9.00
N VAL A 59 -7.52 15.52 -8.35
CA VAL A 59 -7.98 16.60 -7.49
C VAL A 59 -8.00 16.09 -6.06
N ILE A 60 -7.35 16.81 -5.15
CA ILE A 60 -7.36 16.53 -3.73
C ILE A 60 -8.33 17.51 -3.05
N VAL A 61 -9.36 16.96 -2.40
CA VAL A 61 -10.30 17.71 -1.56
C VAL A 61 -9.90 17.46 -0.12
N SER A 62 -9.29 18.44 0.52
CA SER A 62 -8.81 18.33 1.90
C SER A 62 -9.86 18.75 2.91
N ILE A 63 -9.92 18.00 4.02
CA ILE A 63 -10.60 18.42 5.24
C ILE A 63 -9.50 19.02 6.14
N ASP A 64 -9.44 20.31 6.22
CA ASP A 64 -8.39 21.06 6.90
C ASP A 64 -8.95 22.06 7.93
N GLU A 65 -8.08 22.88 8.52
CA GLU A 65 -8.45 23.85 9.53
C GLU A 65 -9.52 24.84 9.03
N SER A 66 -9.50 25.23 7.75
CA SER A 66 -10.51 26.11 7.18
C SER A 66 -11.90 25.45 7.18
N THR A 67 -11.95 24.15 6.91
CA THR A 67 -13.19 23.36 6.98
C THR A 67 -13.78 23.37 8.38
N PHE A 68 -12.95 23.21 9.42
CA PHE A 68 -13.42 23.27 10.82
C PHE A 68 -13.96 24.65 11.20
N GLN A 69 -13.31 25.70 10.76
CA GLN A 69 -13.73 27.07 11.02
C GLN A 69 -15.04 27.41 10.31
N GLU A 70 -15.20 27.02 9.05
CA GLU A 70 -16.38 27.30 8.26
C GLU A 70 -17.61 26.48 8.74
N LEU A 71 -17.41 25.19 9.02
CA LEU A 71 -18.51 24.35 9.49
C LEU A 71 -18.85 24.60 10.96
N ASN A 72 -17.87 25.09 11.76
CA ASN A 72 -17.97 25.25 13.21
C ASN A 72 -18.50 24.00 13.92
N LEU A 73 -18.05 22.83 13.47
CA LEU A 73 -18.41 21.52 14.01
C LEU A 73 -17.16 20.80 14.51
N PRO A 74 -17.28 20.04 15.62
CA PRO A 74 -16.20 19.17 16.07
C PRO A 74 -16.08 17.93 15.19
N TRP A 75 -14.88 17.37 15.11
CA TRP A 75 -14.67 16.04 14.51
C TRP A 75 -15.13 14.92 15.48
N PRO A 76 -15.68 13.83 14.99
CA PRO A 76 -16.01 13.53 13.59
C PRO A 76 -17.27 14.27 13.10
N PHE A 77 -17.24 14.71 11.83
CA PHE A 77 -18.40 15.34 11.21
C PHE A 77 -19.54 14.34 10.99
N PRO A 78 -20.81 14.81 10.94
CA PRO A 78 -21.93 13.99 10.49
C PRO A 78 -21.62 13.33 9.15
N ARG A 79 -21.92 12.04 9.03
CA ARG A 79 -21.67 11.29 7.79
C ARG A 79 -22.53 11.76 6.62
N ALA A 80 -23.68 12.35 6.92
CA ALA A 80 -24.51 13.00 5.90
C ALA A 80 -23.74 14.11 5.16
N LEU A 81 -22.87 14.88 5.84
CA LEU A 81 -22.03 15.89 5.18
C LEU A 81 -21.02 15.27 4.21
N HIS A 82 -20.42 14.15 4.57
CA HIS A 82 -19.56 13.40 3.65
C HIS A 82 -20.37 12.88 2.46
N GLY A 83 -21.63 12.46 2.68
CA GLY A 83 -22.52 12.05 1.62
C GLY A 83 -22.84 13.20 0.65
N GLU A 84 -23.14 14.39 1.16
CA GLU A 84 -23.37 15.59 0.34
C GLU A 84 -22.12 15.97 -0.46
N LEU A 85 -20.94 15.86 0.14
CA LEU A 85 -19.67 16.10 -0.54
C LEU A 85 -19.47 15.13 -1.70
N ILE A 86 -19.72 13.82 -1.48
CA ILE A 86 -19.64 12.79 -2.53
C ILE A 86 -20.63 13.11 -3.65
N ASP A 87 -21.87 13.48 -3.35
CA ASP A 87 -22.86 13.85 -4.35
C ASP A 87 -22.42 15.06 -5.20
N ARG A 88 -21.80 16.07 -4.58
CA ARG A 88 -21.25 17.25 -5.28
C ARG A 88 -20.09 16.87 -6.18
N ILE A 89 -19.12 16.10 -5.66
CA ILE A 89 -17.97 15.63 -6.45
C ILE A 89 -18.45 14.77 -7.62
N SER A 90 -19.46 13.91 -7.40
CA SER A 90 -20.01 13.03 -8.43
C SER A 90 -20.66 13.80 -9.58
N ALA A 91 -21.19 15.00 -9.34
CA ALA A 91 -21.78 15.84 -10.37
C ALA A 91 -20.75 16.28 -11.43
N ASP A 92 -19.47 16.34 -11.08
CA ASP A 92 -18.37 16.68 -11.99
C ASP A 92 -17.86 15.47 -12.81
N GLY A 93 -18.44 14.28 -12.60
CA GLY A 93 -18.18 13.07 -13.37
C GLY A 93 -16.78 12.47 -13.22
N PRO A 94 -16.22 12.34 -12.01
CA PRO A 94 -14.92 11.73 -11.81
C PRO A 94 -14.94 10.23 -12.15
N ILE A 95 -13.81 9.70 -12.60
CA ILE A 95 -13.67 8.25 -12.87
C ILE A 95 -13.79 7.45 -11.57
N ALA A 96 -13.22 7.96 -10.48
CA ALA A 96 -13.25 7.35 -9.15
C ALA A 96 -13.15 8.43 -8.07
N ILE A 97 -13.74 8.15 -6.91
CA ILE A 97 -13.67 8.98 -5.70
C ILE A 97 -13.03 8.13 -4.61
N GLY A 98 -11.78 8.47 -4.22
CA GLY A 98 -11.13 7.85 -3.06
C GLY A 98 -11.47 8.61 -1.79
N VAL A 99 -11.97 7.92 -0.77
CA VAL A 99 -12.30 8.52 0.54
C VAL A 99 -11.30 8.02 1.57
N ASP A 100 -10.39 8.89 1.98
CA ASP A 100 -9.36 8.58 2.99
C ASP A 100 -9.84 8.95 4.40
N VAL A 101 -10.96 8.36 4.79
CA VAL A 101 -11.54 8.44 6.13
C VAL A 101 -11.99 7.05 6.55
N ILE A 102 -11.61 6.64 7.76
CA ILE A 102 -11.97 5.33 8.30
C ILE A 102 -13.36 5.42 8.94
N PHE A 103 -14.29 4.61 8.43
CA PHE A 103 -15.68 4.53 8.91
C PHE A 103 -15.97 3.13 9.49
N ASP A 104 -15.21 2.71 10.48
CA ASP A 104 -15.27 1.37 11.09
C ASP A 104 -16.31 1.23 12.21
N SER A 105 -16.74 2.34 12.78
CA SER A 105 -17.68 2.39 13.90
C SER A 105 -18.96 3.15 13.55
N PRO A 106 -20.11 2.84 14.18
CA PRO A 106 -21.36 3.55 13.98
C PRO A 106 -21.24 5.05 14.23
N SER A 107 -21.97 5.85 13.46
CA SER A 107 -22.01 7.29 13.64
C SER A 107 -22.57 7.66 15.02
N MET A 108 -21.95 8.64 15.67
CA MET A 108 -22.49 9.22 16.91
C MET A 108 -23.81 9.97 16.69
N PHE A 109 -24.15 10.31 15.44
CA PHE A 109 -25.39 10.96 15.04
C PHE A 109 -26.52 9.95 14.71
N GLY A 110 -26.25 8.67 14.90
CA GLY A 110 -27.19 7.57 14.80
C GLY A 110 -27.22 6.87 13.43
N PRO A 111 -27.99 5.76 13.31
CA PRO A 111 -27.96 4.90 12.11
C PRO A 111 -28.39 5.58 10.82
N LYS A 112 -29.28 6.56 10.89
CA LYS A 112 -29.73 7.32 9.71
C LYS A 112 -28.60 8.12 9.06
N ASP A 113 -27.63 8.54 9.87
CA ASP A 113 -26.44 9.25 9.38
C ASP A 113 -25.54 8.30 8.57
N ASP A 114 -25.38 7.06 9.04
CA ASP A 114 -24.69 6.00 8.30
C ASP A 114 -25.40 5.64 7.01
N GLU A 115 -26.74 5.53 7.06
CA GLU A 115 -27.59 5.25 5.90
C GLU A 115 -27.50 6.35 4.84
N ALA A 116 -27.45 7.62 5.26
CA ALA A 116 -27.30 8.76 4.37
C ALA A 116 -26.01 8.71 3.57
N LEU A 117 -24.87 8.45 4.23
CA LEU A 117 -23.59 8.26 3.57
C LEU A 117 -23.61 7.02 2.67
N GLY A 118 -24.14 5.90 3.14
CA GLY A 118 -24.26 4.67 2.36
C GLY A 118 -25.09 4.86 1.08
N ALA A 119 -26.18 5.63 1.15
CA ALA A 119 -26.99 5.98 -0.01
C ALA A 119 -26.24 6.87 -1.01
N ALA A 120 -25.45 7.85 -0.55
CA ALA A 120 -24.64 8.69 -1.42
C ALA A 120 -23.54 7.88 -2.13
N ILE A 121 -22.86 6.99 -1.41
CA ILE A 121 -21.85 6.08 -1.97
C ILE A 121 -22.48 5.21 -3.07
N ALA A 122 -23.67 4.65 -2.81
CA ALA A 122 -24.37 3.80 -3.77
C ALA A 122 -24.82 4.58 -5.01
N ARG A 123 -25.25 5.83 -4.86
CA ARG A 123 -25.61 6.70 -6.00
C ARG A 123 -24.41 7.03 -6.87
N ALA A 124 -23.27 7.34 -6.25
CA ALA A 124 -22.04 7.66 -6.96
C ALA A 124 -21.49 6.43 -7.74
N GLY A 125 -21.55 5.24 -7.14
CA GLY A 125 -21.20 3.97 -7.77
C GLY A 125 -19.71 3.76 -8.07
N ASN A 126 -18.87 4.78 -7.88
CA ASN A 126 -17.42 4.79 -8.15
C ASN A 126 -16.58 5.16 -6.95
N VAL A 127 -17.12 5.05 -5.74
CA VAL A 127 -16.44 5.38 -4.49
C VAL A 127 -15.62 4.22 -4.01
N VAL A 128 -14.36 4.49 -3.68
CA VAL A 128 -13.42 3.58 -3.03
C VAL A 128 -13.24 4.00 -1.58
N LEU A 129 -13.61 3.13 -0.66
CA LEU A 129 -13.42 3.34 0.77
C LEU A 129 -12.09 2.75 1.23
N VAL A 130 -11.56 3.24 2.35
CA VAL A 130 -10.35 2.72 2.96
C VAL A 130 -10.64 1.73 4.08
N ALA A 131 -9.74 0.77 4.25
CA ALA A 131 -9.70 -0.12 5.40
C ALA A 131 -8.30 -0.10 6.01
N ALA A 132 -8.21 -0.10 7.33
CA ALA A 132 -6.94 -0.20 8.04
C ALA A 132 -6.73 -1.63 8.52
N GLY A 133 -5.58 -2.22 8.21
CA GLY A 133 -5.14 -3.48 8.81
C GLY A 133 -4.61 -3.26 10.22
N ALA A 134 -4.70 -4.27 11.08
CA ALA A 134 -4.00 -4.26 12.36
C ALA A 134 -2.50 -4.04 12.09
N GLN A 135 -1.93 -3.06 12.77
CA GLN A 135 -0.51 -2.81 12.76
C GLN A 135 0.13 -3.79 13.75
N ASP A 136 0.29 -5.04 13.31
CA ASP A 136 1.16 -5.93 14.05
C ASP A 136 2.59 -5.46 13.81
N ASP A 137 3.31 -5.12 14.88
CA ASP A 137 4.73 -4.72 14.87
C ASP A 137 5.66 -5.86 14.43
N GLN A 138 5.12 -6.91 13.84
CA GLN A 138 5.92 -7.99 13.29
C GLN A 138 6.56 -7.53 11.97
N PRO A 139 7.90 -7.47 11.91
CA PRO A 139 8.59 -7.16 10.67
C PRO A 139 8.18 -8.18 9.61
N LEU A 140 7.80 -7.69 8.44
CA LEU A 140 7.63 -8.53 7.26
C LEU A 140 8.94 -9.27 7.01
N ILE A 141 8.99 -10.54 7.36
CA ILE A 141 10.13 -11.38 7.02
C ILE A 141 10.08 -11.57 5.51
N ALA A 142 10.86 -10.74 4.81
CA ALA A 142 11.12 -10.92 3.40
C ALA A 142 12.01 -12.16 3.24
N GLN A 143 11.41 -13.35 3.20
CA GLN A 143 12.13 -14.54 2.79
C GLN A 143 12.33 -14.48 1.27
N GLY A 144 13.56 -14.22 0.86
CA GLY A 144 14.01 -14.38 -0.53
C GLY A 144 13.48 -13.34 -1.52
N GLY A 145 13.31 -12.07 -1.13
CA GLY A 145 12.96 -11.00 -2.08
C GLY A 145 11.55 -11.08 -2.70
N ARG A 146 10.74 -12.05 -2.34
CA ARG A 146 9.32 -12.13 -2.65
C ARG A 146 8.52 -11.75 -1.44
N VAL A 147 7.79 -10.65 -1.53
CA VAL A 147 6.69 -10.36 -0.60
C VAL A 147 5.59 -11.38 -0.90
N THR A 148 5.66 -12.53 -0.25
CA THR A 148 4.52 -13.45 -0.16
C THR A 148 3.46 -12.74 0.65
N GLY A 149 2.25 -12.66 0.12
CA GLY A 149 1.16 -11.92 0.71
C GLY A 149 1.04 -12.21 2.19
N VAL A 150 1.18 -11.15 2.99
CA VAL A 150 0.92 -11.24 4.42
C VAL A 150 -0.59 -11.26 4.55
N GLU A 151 -1.15 -12.36 5.02
CA GLU A 151 -2.50 -12.37 5.55
C GLU A 151 -2.49 -11.47 6.79
N ARG A 152 -2.81 -10.19 6.59
CA ARG A 152 -3.08 -9.29 7.70
C ARG A 152 -4.56 -9.35 8.00
N GLU A 153 -4.85 -9.58 9.25
CA GLU A 153 -6.19 -9.40 9.78
C GLU A 153 -6.56 -7.93 9.64
N VAL A 154 -7.51 -7.62 8.76
CA VAL A 154 -8.01 -6.25 8.59
C VAL A 154 -8.90 -5.97 9.79
N SER A 155 -8.41 -5.17 10.74
CA SER A 155 -9.14 -4.88 11.97
C SER A 155 -10.25 -3.83 11.76
N ASN A 156 -10.06 -2.89 10.84
CA ASN A 156 -10.93 -1.71 10.69
C ASN A 156 -11.52 -1.66 9.29
N LEU A 157 -12.53 -2.49 9.05
CA LEU A 157 -13.33 -2.44 7.82
C LEU A 157 -14.42 -1.37 7.93
N PRO A 158 -14.74 -0.63 6.86
CA PRO A 158 -15.90 0.24 6.85
C PRO A 158 -17.18 -0.53 7.17
N LEU A 159 -18.16 0.14 7.78
CA LEU A 159 -19.45 -0.46 8.13
C LEU A 159 -20.10 -1.16 6.93
N PRO A 160 -20.82 -2.28 7.15
CA PRO A 160 -21.48 -3.03 6.10
C PRO A 160 -22.41 -2.18 5.23
N VAL A 161 -23.13 -1.22 5.83
CA VAL A 161 -24.04 -0.30 5.12
C VAL A 161 -23.30 0.58 4.12
N LEU A 162 -22.07 0.97 4.40
CA LEU A 162 -21.23 1.79 3.53
C LEU A 162 -20.58 0.93 2.43
N ARG A 163 -20.05 -0.25 2.81
CA ARG A 163 -19.39 -1.18 1.88
C ARG A 163 -20.33 -1.68 0.78
N LYS A 164 -21.62 -1.84 1.09
CA LYS A 164 -22.61 -2.36 0.14
C LYS A 164 -22.72 -1.53 -1.15
N GLY A 165 -22.53 -0.22 -1.06
CA GLY A 165 -22.61 0.69 -2.20
C GLY A 165 -21.25 1.07 -2.80
N ALA A 166 -20.16 0.74 -2.13
CA ALA A 166 -18.82 1.10 -2.58
C ALA A 166 -18.36 0.26 -3.78
N ALA A 167 -17.64 0.88 -4.70
CA ALA A 167 -17.01 0.19 -5.83
C ALA A 167 -15.88 -0.75 -5.38
N ALA A 168 -15.15 -0.36 -4.35
CA ALA A 168 -14.09 -1.14 -3.74
C ALA A 168 -13.79 -0.68 -2.31
N VAL A 169 -13.06 -1.53 -1.59
CA VAL A 169 -12.39 -1.18 -0.32
C VAL A 169 -10.91 -1.43 -0.53
N ALA A 170 -10.09 -0.44 -0.25
CA ALA A 170 -8.64 -0.50 -0.43
C ALA A 170 -7.91 -0.37 0.91
N PRO A 171 -6.79 -1.07 1.10
CA PRO A 171 -5.98 -0.90 2.30
C PRO A 171 -5.27 0.46 2.28
N ILE A 172 -5.25 1.13 3.42
CA ILE A 172 -4.53 2.41 3.62
C ILE A 172 -3.11 2.17 4.15
N ASN A 173 -2.83 0.99 4.71
CA ASN A 173 -1.54 0.72 5.31
C ASN A 173 -0.42 0.72 4.26
N LEU A 174 0.52 1.62 4.43
CA LEU A 174 1.80 1.58 3.77
C LEU A 174 2.79 0.84 4.66
N ILE A 175 3.54 -0.07 4.05
CA ILE A 175 4.52 -0.89 4.76
C ILE A 175 5.89 -0.29 4.45
N PRO A 176 6.53 0.37 5.42
CA PRO A 176 7.87 0.90 5.22
C PRO A 176 8.89 -0.25 5.19
N ASP A 177 9.94 -0.07 4.40
CA ASP A 177 11.15 -0.89 4.48
C ASP A 177 11.86 -0.66 5.83
N PRO A 178 12.84 -1.50 6.23
CA PRO A 178 13.55 -1.37 7.52
C PRO A 178 14.23 -0.01 7.75
N ASP A 179 14.48 0.75 6.69
CA ASP A 179 15.04 2.11 6.73
C ASP A 179 13.97 3.23 6.83
N GLY A 180 12.70 2.85 6.96
CA GLY A 180 11.57 3.79 7.09
C GLY A 180 11.02 4.34 5.77
N HIS A 181 11.61 3.99 4.63
CA HIS A 181 11.11 4.42 3.32
C HIS A 181 10.05 3.47 2.77
N VAL A 182 9.03 4.01 2.12
CA VAL A 182 8.00 3.22 1.44
C VAL A 182 8.35 3.11 -0.04
N ARG A 183 8.84 1.94 -0.45
CA ARG A 183 9.20 1.65 -1.85
C ARG A 183 8.23 0.70 -2.53
N ARG A 184 7.38 0.05 -1.77
CA ARG A 184 6.44 -0.96 -2.25
C ARG A 184 5.05 -0.69 -1.70
N VAL A 185 4.06 -0.80 -2.57
CA VAL A 185 2.65 -0.70 -2.18
C VAL A 185 1.99 -2.04 -2.49
N PRO A 186 1.34 -2.69 -1.52
CA PRO A 186 0.63 -3.94 -1.79
C PRO A 186 -0.56 -3.66 -2.72
N VAL A 187 -0.60 -4.36 -3.86
CA VAL A 187 -1.70 -4.23 -4.84
C VAL A 187 -2.95 -4.99 -4.37
N ARG A 188 -2.77 -5.99 -3.52
CA ARG A 188 -3.84 -6.78 -2.92
C ARG A 188 -3.50 -7.12 -1.49
N ILE A 189 -4.47 -6.96 -0.59
CA ILE A 189 -4.43 -7.52 0.76
C ILE A 189 -5.61 -8.50 0.84
N ALA A 190 -5.33 -9.74 1.23
CA ALA A 190 -6.38 -10.71 1.52
C ALA A 190 -7.07 -10.28 2.81
N VAL A 191 -8.38 -10.11 2.75
CA VAL A 191 -9.21 -9.84 3.94
C VAL A 191 -9.82 -11.17 4.34
N PRO A 192 -9.54 -11.69 5.54
CA PRO A 192 -10.26 -12.86 6.03
C PRO A 192 -11.75 -12.54 6.06
N ASP A 193 -12.56 -13.44 5.51
CA ASP A 193 -14.00 -13.32 5.59
C ASP A 193 -14.43 -13.63 7.04
N PRO A 194 -14.93 -12.65 7.81
CA PRO A 194 -15.32 -12.88 9.21
C PRO A 194 -16.51 -13.84 9.36
N GLN A 195 -17.07 -14.35 8.24
CA GLN A 195 -18.18 -15.31 8.23
C GLN A 195 -17.75 -16.71 7.77
N LYS A 196 -16.47 -16.94 7.56
CA LYS A 196 -15.85 -18.24 7.35
C LYS A 196 -14.95 -18.58 8.52
#